data_1f83b42ed7f268f9cd853d9558656759
#
_entry.id   1f83b42ed7f268f9cd853d9558656759
#
_cell.length_a   1.000
_cell.length_b   1.000
_cell.length_c   1.000
_cell.angle_alpha   90.00
_cell.angle_beta   90.00
_cell.angle_gamma   90.00
#
_symmetry.space_group_name_H-M   'P 1'
#
loop_
_entity.id
_entity.type
_entity.pdbx_description
1 polymer ?
#
loop_
_entity_poly.entity_id
_entity_poly.type
_entity_poly.pdbx_seq_one_letter_code
_entity_poly.pdbx_strand_id
1 'polypeptide(L)'
;MEILNKTPFKVFAAPAVCQHDDNHMVVVIKGTYDLPTQTGGRIKIAKKQLDILFADEYWGEPQDSSVRYESDLAIVKHGADVILNGSAYAPNGRATEMFVKLSVAGQNKTIKVFGDRHWKKTTGGLEITRPLPFDKMPLQYENAFGGVDKVQEDPDKPQMEERNPVGKGFASRKAAELLNGLQLPNLESPDQLISKWKDKPDPAGFGVVPRHWAPRKNLAGTYDEAWLAERSPLLPADFDEAYYSAASPG
;
A
#
# COMPACT_ATOMS: atom_id res chain seq x y z
N MET A 1 -30.47 -17.12 -3.23
CA MET A 1 -30.25 -17.20 -1.76
C MET A 1 -30.73 -15.88 -1.17
N GLU A 2 -31.58 -15.94 -0.16
CA GLU A 2 -32.04 -14.76 0.59
C GLU A 2 -31.21 -14.61 1.86
N ILE A 3 -30.72 -13.40 2.13
CA ILE A 3 -29.94 -13.10 3.34
C ILE A 3 -30.85 -12.39 4.34
N LEU A 4 -31.17 -13.04 5.46
CA LEU A 4 -31.89 -12.42 6.56
C LEU A 4 -30.88 -11.70 7.49
N ASN A 5 -30.60 -10.43 7.24
CA ASN A 5 -29.73 -9.62 8.09
C ASN A 5 -30.49 -8.99 9.26
N LYS A 6 -30.17 -9.40 10.50
CA LYS A 6 -30.72 -8.82 11.75
C LYS A 6 -29.73 -7.90 12.48
N THR A 7 -28.63 -7.52 11.83
CA THR A 7 -27.61 -6.64 12.39
C THR A 7 -27.67 -5.24 11.78
N PRO A 8 -27.08 -4.22 12.37
CA PRO A 8 -26.96 -2.90 11.75
C PRO A 8 -25.94 -2.85 10.60
N PHE A 9 -25.17 -3.92 10.37
CA PHE A 9 -24.06 -3.96 9.43
C PHE A 9 -24.52 -4.24 7.99
N LYS A 10 -23.67 -3.90 7.03
CA LYS A 10 -23.89 -4.27 5.63
C LYS A 10 -23.45 -5.72 5.43
N VAL A 11 -24.23 -6.48 4.70
CA VAL A 11 -23.96 -7.90 4.42
C VAL A 11 -24.11 -8.18 2.93
N PHE A 12 -23.19 -8.94 2.39
CA PHE A 12 -23.23 -9.47 1.03
C PHE A 12 -22.79 -10.93 1.05
N ALA A 13 -23.39 -11.75 0.22
CA ALA A 13 -22.91 -13.11 -0.01
C ALA A 13 -23.07 -13.50 -1.47
N ALA A 14 -22.07 -14.19 -2.00
CA ALA A 14 -22.08 -14.71 -3.36
C ALA A 14 -21.35 -16.06 -3.42
N PRO A 15 -21.72 -16.93 -4.38
CA PRO A 15 -20.90 -18.07 -4.70
C PRO A 15 -19.54 -17.62 -5.20
N ALA A 16 -18.51 -18.36 -4.88
CA ALA A 16 -17.14 -18.11 -5.30
C ALA A 16 -16.46 -19.43 -5.64
N VAL A 17 -15.41 -19.35 -6.42
CA VAL A 17 -14.55 -20.46 -6.80
C VAL A 17 -13.19 -20.26 -6.15
N CYS A 18 -12.67 -21.28 -5.51
CA CYS A 18 -11.33 -21.28 -4.93
C CYS A 18 -10.37 -22.21 -5.68
N GLN A 19 -9.25 -22.53 -5.09
CA GLN A 19 -8.23 -23.38 -5.72
C GLN A 19 -8.65 -24.87 -5.80
N HIS A 20 -9.50 -25.33 -4.89
CA HIS A 20 -9.84 -26.74 -4.73
C HIS A 20 -11.33 -27.06 -4.86
N ASP A 21 -12.20 -26.05 -4.81
CA ASP A 21 -13.64 -26.23 -4.78
C ASP A 21 -14.34 -25.10 -5.54
N ASP A 22 -15.34 -25.46 -6.36
CA ASP A 22 -16.20 -24.55 -7.11
C ASP A 22 -17.49 -24.18 -6.36
N ASN A 23 -17.77 -24.83 -5.23
CA ASN A 23 -18.96 -24.62 -4.40
C ASN A 23 -18.68 -23.79 -3.13
N HIS A 24 -17.86 -22.77 -3.25
CA HIS A 24 -17.53 -21.89 -2.14
C HIS A 24 -18.54 -20.75 -2.00
N MET A 25 -18.77 -20.31 -0.77
CA MET A 25 -19.61 -19.13 -0.48
C MET A 25 -18.78 -18.08 0.25
N VAL A 26 -18.65 -16.92 -0.35
CA VAL A 26 -18.07 -15.76 0.32
C VAL A 26 -19.17 -14.97 1.00
N VAL A 27 -19.00 -14.68 2.28
CA VAL A 27 -19.88 -13.81 3.07
C VAL A 27 -19.06 -12.63 3.55
N VAL A 28 -19.45 -11.42 3.13
CA VAL A 28 -18.84 -10.17 3.56
C VAL A 28 -19.76 -9.49 4.56
N ILE A 29 -19.22 -9.14 5.72
CA ILE A 29 -19.92 -8.36 6.76
C ILE A 29 -19.10 -7.09 7.02
N LYS A 30 -19.66 -5.91 6.72
CA LYS A 30 -18.98 -4.63 6.87
C LYS A 30 -19.63 -3.80 7.96
N GLY A 31 -18.88 -3.51 9.02
CA GLY A 31 -19.30 -2.63 10.10
C GLY A 31 -18.52 -1.31 10.10
N THR A 32 -19.23 -0.19 10.17
CA THR A 32 -18.61 1.14 10.30
C THR A 32 -18.72 1.62 11.74
N TYR A 33 -17.63 2.15 12.27
CA TYR A 33 -17.52 2.61 13.65
C TYR A 33 -16.94 4.02 13.72
N ASP A 34 -17.46 4.83 14.62
CA ASP A 34 -16.89 6.13 14.97
C ASP A 34 -15.75 5.94 15.97
N LEU A 35 -14.58 6.43 15.62
CA LEU A 35 -13.43 6.43 16.52
C LEU A 35 -13.60 7.52 17.60
N PRO A 36 -13.13 7.28 18.83
CA PRO A 36 -13.19 8.28 19.88
C PRO A 36 -12.28 9.47 19.55
N THR A 37 -12.73 10.67 19.85
CA THR A 37 -11.96 11.90 19.69
C THR A 37 -10.98 12.18 20.85
N GLN A 38 -11.07 11.39 21.91
CA GLN A 38 -10.23 11.51 23.11
C GLN A 38 -9.63 10.16 23.49
N THR A 39 -8.42 10.19 24.03
CA THR A 39 -7.74 9.00 24.57
C THR A 39 -8.61 8.32 25.63
N GLY A 40 -8.76 6.99 25.55
CA GLY A 40 -9.60 6.21 26.46
C GLY A 40 -11.10 6.24 26.15
N GLY A 41 -11.53 6.96 25.13
CA GLY A 41 -12.91 6.94 24.65
C GLY A 41 -13.30 5.59 24.08
N ARG A 42 -14.63 5.32 24.02
CA ARG A 42 -15.18 4.06 23.46
C ARG A 42 -15.50 4.20 21.99
N ILE A 43 -15.17 3.19 21.20
CA ILE A 43 -15.61 3.02 19.81
C ILE A 43 -17.14 2.81 19.83
N LYS A 44 -17.85 3.45 18.92
CA LYS A 44 -19.31 3.32 18.75
C LYS A 44 -19.65 2.91 17.32
N ILE A 45 -20.71 2.13 17.16
CA ILE A 45 -21.25 1.84 15.83
C ILE A 45 -21.73 3.16 15.21
N ALA A 46 -21.23 3.47 14.02
CA ALA A 46 -21.60 4.67 13.30
C ALA A 46 -23.09 4.61 12.87
N LYS A 47 -23.77 5.74 12.97
CA LYS A 47 -25.19 5.83 12.53
C LYS A 47 -25.35 5.56 11.02
N LYS A 48 -24.37 6.02 10.22
CA LYS A 48 -24.32 5.73 8.78
C LYS A 48 -23.30 4.62 8.56
N GLN A 49 -23.78 3.47 8.10
CA GLN A 49 -22.93 2.37 7.69
C GLN A 49 -22.46 2.58 6.24
N LEU A 50 -21.17 2.45 5.99
CA LEU A 50 -20.61 2.49 4.64
C LEU A 50 -21.00 1.23 3.87
N ASP A 51 -21.26 1.39 2.59
CA ASP A 51 -21.62 0.27 1.72
C ASP A 51 -20.40 -0.62 1.43
N ILE A 52 -20.68 -1.88 1.06
CA ILE A 52 -19.66 -2.83 0.63
C ILE A 52 -19.09 -2.33 -0.71
N LEU A 53 -17.76 -2.33 -0.80
CA LEU A 53 -17.02 -1.94 -2.00
C LEU A 53 -16.79 -3.18 -2.89
N PHE A 54 -17.26 -3.10 -4.12
CA PHE A 54 -17.06 -4.14 -5.14
C PHE A 54 -15.86 -3.87 -6.05
N ALA A 55 -15.31 -2.68 -5.99
CA ALA A 55 -14.12 -2.26 -6.73
C ALA A 55 -13.21 -1.41 -5.85
N ASP A 56 -11.94 -1.35 -6.23
CA ASP A 56 -10.96 -0.53 -5.54
C ASP A 56 -11.25 0.96 -5.74
N GLU A 57 -11.10 1.74 -4.68
CA GLU A 57 -11.11 3.21 -4.71
C GLU A 57 -9.67 3.72 -4.57
N TYR A 58 -9.31 4.70 -5.39
CA TYR A 58 -7.96 5.26 -5.44
C TYR A 58 -7.90 6.63 -4.78
N TRP A 59 -6.68 7.08 -4.45
CA TRP A 59 -6.48 8.47 -3.97
C TRP A 59 -6.62 9.50 -5.08
N GLY A 60 -6.37 9.13 -6.32
CA GLY A 60 -6.48 9.92 -7.55
C GLY A 60 -6.87 9.03 -8.72
N GLU A 61 -6.27 9.27 -9.88
CA GLU A 61 -6.48 8.41 -11.05
C GLU A 61 -5.87 7.01 -10.83
N PRO A 62 -6.56 5.94 -11.25
CA PRO A 62 -6.13 4.56 -10.98
C PRO A 62 -4.73 4.20 -11.46
N GLN A 63 -4.26 4.83 -12.55
CA GLN A 63 -2.95 4.55 -13.12
C GLN A 63 -1.81 5.32 -12.44
N ASP A 64 -2.13 6.42 -11.77
CA ASP A 64 -1.16 7.38 -11.25
C ASP A 64 -1.22 7.52 -9.72
N SER A 65 -2.06 6.73 -9.04
CA SER A 65 -2.21 6.81 -7.59
C SER A 65 -2.37 5.45 -6.92
N SER A 66 -2.07 5.41 -5.63
CA SER A 66 -2.25 4.21 -4.81
C SER A 66 -3.73 3.97 -4.46
N VAL A 67 -4.06 2.73 -4.12
CA VAL A 67 -5.39 2.34 -3.66
C VAL A 67 -5.63 2.94 -2.27
N ARG A 68 -6.76 3.63 -2.13
CA ARG A 68 -7.24 4.16 -0.85
C ARG A 68 -8.03 3.13 -0.07
N TYR A 69 -8.97 2.48 -0.74
CA TYR A 69 -9.78 1.39 -0.19
C TYR A 69 -9.84 0.26 -1.22
N GLU A 70 -9.43 -0.92 -0.82
CA GLU A 70 -9.57 -2.10 -1.65
C GLU A 70 -11.02 -2.60 -1.63
N SER A 71 -11.43 -3.29 -2.69
CA SER A 71 -12.67 -4.05 -2.73
C SER A 71 -12.78 -4.96 -1.50
N ASP A 72 -13.94 -5.00 -0.87
CA ASP A 72 -14.20 -5.85 0.28
C ASP A 72 -14.28 -7.35 -0.09
N LEU A 73 -14.15 -7.69 -1.38
CA LEU A 73 -14.24 -9.07 -1.86
C LEU A 73 -12.89 -9.76 -1.78
N ALA A 74 -12.78 -10.73 -0.87
CA ALA A 74 -11.70 -11.69 -0.80
C ALA A 74 -12.29 -13.10 -0.75
N ILE A 75 -11.84 -13.99 -1.65
CA ILE A 75 -12.36 -15.36 -1.72
C ILE A 75 -11.89 -16.17 -0.52
N VAL A 76 -10.62 -16.02 -0.16
CA VAL A 76 -10.00 -16.67 0.99
C VAL A 76 -9.13 -15.65 1.73
N LYS A 77 -9.17 -15.65 3.05
CA LYS A 77 -8.32 -14.80 3.87
C LYS A 77 -8.02 -15.45 5.21
N HIS A 78 -6.78 -15.82 5.44
CA HIS A 78 -6.35 -16.50 6.67
C HIS A 78 -5.97 -15.55 7.81
N GLY A 79 -5.68 -14.31 7.50
CA GLY A 79 -5.25 -13.31 8.47
C GLY A 79 -6.12 -12.07 8.46
N ALA A 80 -5.81 -11.15 9.36
CA ALA A 80 -6.42 -9.83 9.42
C ALA A 80 -5.41 -8.78 8.96
N ASP A 81 -5.83 -7.89 8.06
CA ASP A 81 -5.08 -6.70 7.71
C ASP A 81 -5.50 -5.51 8.57
N VAL A 82 -4.52 -4.72 8.97
CA VAL A 82 -4.74 -3.41 9.59
C VAL A 82 -4.24 -2.35 8.64
N ILE A 83 -5.16 -1.56 8.10
CA ILE A 83 -4.87 -0.48 7.14
C ILE A 83 -5.14 0.86 7.82
N LEU A 84 -4.21 1.79 7.68
CA LEU A 84 -4.36 3.17 8.17
C LEU A 84 -4.25 4.15 7.00
N ASN A 85 -5.33 4.84 6.71
CA ASN A 85 -5.36 5.99 5.80
C ASN A 85 -5.36 7.27 6.63
N GLY A 86 -4.33 8.09 6.47
CA GLY A 86 -4.19 9.30 7.27
C GLY A 86 -2.96 10.13 6.93
N SER A 87 -2.60 11.01 7.84
CA SER A 87 -1.41 11.87 7.71
C SER A 87 -0.67 11.95 9.03
N ALA A 88 0.64 12.09 8.96
CA ALA A 88 1.47 12.52 10.07
C ALA A 88 1.31 14.02 10.28
N TYR A 89 1.05 14.45 11.49
CA TYR A 89 0.99 15.87 11.86
C TYR A 89 2.18 16.19 12.74
N ALA A 90 2.94 17.20 12.34
CA ALA A 90 4.13 17.62 13.06
C ALA A 90 3.76 18.17 14.45
N PRO A 91 4.46 17.76 15.53
CA PRO A 91 4.29 18.38 16.82
C PRO A 91 4.51 19.90 16.74
N ASN A 92 3.61 20.68 17.35
CA ASN A 92 3.65 22.15 17.33
C ASN A 92 3.64 22.76 15.91
N GLY A 93 3.08 22.03 14.91
CA GLY A 93 2.91 22.52 13.56
C GLY A 93 4.19 22.55 12.71
N ARG A 94 5.32 22.02 13.18
CA ARG A 94 6.58 22.02 12.42
C ARG A 94 7.52 20.90 12.84
N ALA A 95 7.96 20.08 11.89
CA ALA A 95 9.02 19.11 12.06
C ALA A 95 9.82 18.94 10.76
N THR A 96 11.06 18.52 10.81
CA THR A 96 11.85 18.09 9.65
C THR A 96 11.81 16.57 9.51
N GLU A 97 11.66 15.87 10.62
CA GLU A 97 11.47 14.43 10.69
C GLU A 97 10.69 14.04 11.93
N MET A 98 10.00 12.90 11.88
CA MET A 98 9.30 12.32 13.02
C MET A 98 9.06 10.82 12.81
N PHE A 99 8.68 10.13 13.87
CA PHE A 99 8.22 8.74 13.76
C PHE A 99 6.69 8.66 13.88
N VAL A 100 6.10 7.78 13.09
CA VAL A 100 4.69 7.39 13.22
C VAL A 100 4.65 5.91 13.53
N LYS A 101 3.97 5.54 14.60
CA LYS A 101 3.82 4.15 15.06
C LYS A 101 2.35 3.75 15.04
N LEU A 102 2.05 2.64 14.39
CA LEU A 102 0.76 1.94 14.46
C LEU A 102 0.93 0.72 15.37
N SER A 103 0.05 0.59 16.35
CA SER A 103 0.07 -0.52 17.31
C SER A 103 -1.34 -1.12 17.41
N VAL A 104 -1.48 -2.40 17.08
CA VAL A 104 -2.76 -3.12 17.15
C VAL A 104 -2.52 -4.55 17.62
N ALA A 105 -3.26 -4.98 18.64
CA ALA A 105 -3.21 -6.35 19.17
C ALA A 105 -1.79 -6.88 19.45
N GLY A 106 -0.90 -6.03 19.94
CA GLY A 106 0.50 -6.39 20.24
C GLY A 106 1.46 -6.30 19.03
N GLN A 107 0.95 -6.17 17.82
CA GLN A 107 1.75 -5.91 16.64
C GLN A 107 2.08 -4.42 16.52
N ASN A 108 3.28 -4.12 16.07
CA ASN A 108 3.77 -2.74 15.95
C ASN A 108 4.45 -2.54 14.61
N LYS A 109 4.10 -1.46 13.91
CA LYS A 109 4.82 -1.00 12.72
C LYS A 109 5.18 0.47 12.89
N THR A 110 6.42 0.82 12.58
CA THR A 110 6.93 2.20 12.70
C THR A 110 7.43 2.67 11.34
N ILE A 111 7.10 3.90 11.00
CA ILE A 111 7.61 4.57 9.80
C ILE A 111 8.31 5.85 10.25
N LYS A 112 9.49 6.12 9.68
CA LYS A 112 10.17 7.40 9.80
C LYS A 112 9.66 8.33 8.69
N VAL A 113 9.18 9.48 9.07
CA VAL A 113 8.63 10.51 8.17
C VAL A 113 9.63 11.64 8.08
N PHE A 114 9.97 12.03 6.87
CA PHE A 114 10.87 13.14 6.56
C PHE A 114 10.11 14.23 5.79
N GLY A 115 10.50 15.47 5.98
CA GLY A 115 10.17 16.52 5.03
C GLY A 115 10.88 16.33 3.69
N ASP A 116 10.59 17.16 2.71
CA ASP A 116 11.15 17.02 1.37
C ASP A 116 12.67 17.11 1.38
N ARG A 117 13.32 16.19 0.70
CA ARG A 117 14.76 16.09 0.49
C ARG A 117 15.04 15.47 -0.87
N HIS A 118 16.22 15.75 -1.39
CA HIS A 118 16.63 15.27 -2.71
C HIS A 118 18.13 14.97 -2.77
N TRP A 119 18.54 14.26 -3.79
CA TRP A 119 19.94 14.08 -4.09
C TRP A 119 20.53 15.40 -4.60
N LYS A 120 21.69 15.78 -4.08
CA LYS A 120 22.46 16.94 -4.49
C LYS A 120 23.86 16.51 -4.94
N LYS A 121 24.24 16.90 -6.16
CA LYS A 121 25.61 16.74 -6.64
C LYS A 121 26.52 17.75 -5.94
N THR A 122 27.61 17.28 -5.39
CA THR A 122 28.68 18.06 -4.78
C THR A 122 30.04 17.69 -5.39
N THR A 123 31.09 18.40 -5.02
CA THR A 123 32.46 18.04 -5.41
C THR A 123 32.89 16.67 -4.86
N GLY A 124 32.34 16.25 -3.73
CA GLY A 124 32.57 14.94 -3.10
C GLY A 124 31.69 13.80 -3.62
N GLY A 125 30.73 14.08 -4.50
CA GLY A 125 29.79 13.08 -5.03
C GLY A 125 28.32 13.48 -4.85
N LEU A 126 27.48 12.48 -4.58
CA LEU A 126 26.04 12.68 -4.30
C LEU A 126 25.82 12.70 -2.79
N GLU A 127 25.15 13.71 -2.31
CA GLU A 127 24.74 13.89 -0.93
C GLU A 127 23.21 14.06 -0.83
N ILE A 128 22.64 13.69 0.30
CA ILE A 128 21.21 13.93 0.59
C ILE A 128 21.09 15.31 1.24
N THR A 129 20.21 16.15 0.74
CA THR A 129 19.91 17.45 1.36
C THR A 129 19.25 17.27 2.72
N ARG A 130 19.36 18.27 3.59
CA ARG A 130 18.61 18.30 4.85
C ARG A 130 17.11 18.32 4.55
N PRO A 131 16.29 17.57 5.30
CA PRO A 131 14.85 17.60 5.15
C PRO A 131 14.28 19.00 5.38
N LEU A 132 13.36 19.43 4.53
CA LEU A 132 12.62 20.68 4.72
C LEU A 132 11.59 20.51 5.85
N PRO A 133 11.20 21.58 6.54
CA PRO A 133 10.14 21.52 7.52
C PRO A 133 8.79 21.22 6.87
N PHE A 134 7.95 20.43 7.57
CA PHE A 134 6.56 20.18 7.23
C PHE A 134 5.66 20.33 8.46
N ASP A 135 4.38 20.58 8.23
CA ASP A 135 3.31 20.58 9.23
C ASP A 135 2.48 19.28 9.16
N LYS A 136 2.27 18.79 7.93
CA LYS A 136 1.49 17.61 7.62
C LYS A 136 2.15 16.81 6.49
N MET A 137 2.20 15.48 6.63
CA MET A 137 2.70 14.57 5.59
C MET A 137 1.69 13.42 5.38
N PRO A 138 1.10 13.27 4.18
CA PRO A 138 0.22 12.14 3.89
C PRO A 138 0.97 10.81 3.99
N LEU A 139 0.37 9.80 4.65
CA LEU A 139 0.92 8.46 4.80
C LEU A 139 0.50 7.58 3.62
N GLN A 140 0.72 8.07 2.40
CA GLN A 140 0.37 7.43 1.13
C GLN A 140 1.62 6.89 0.44
N TYR A 141 1.47 5.84 -0.37
CA TYR A 141 2.58 5.21 -1.09
C TYR A 141 3.26 6.13 -2.12
N GLU A 142 2.60 7.19 -2.58
CA GLU A 142 3.19 8.26 -3.40
C GLU A 142 4.36 8.95 -2.70
N ASN A 143 4.39 8.90 -1.36
CA ASN A 143 5.46 9.45 -0.53
C ASN A 143 6.49 8.40 -0.09
N ALA A 144 6.31 7.14 -0.43
CA ALA A 144 7.24 6.05 -0.15
C ALA A 144 8.23 5.83 -1.31
N PHE A 145 9.26 5.00 -1.06
CA PHE A 145 10.21 4.61 -2.11
C PHE A 145 9.51 3.92 -3.27
N GLY A 146 9.86 4.31 -4.50
CA GLY A 146 9.30 3.75 -5.73
C GLY A 146 9.29 4.76 -6.87
N GLY A 147 8.31 4.57 -7.75
CA GLY A 147 8.08 5.43 -8.91
C GLY A 147 8.75 4.93 -10.19
N VAL A 148 8.66 5.76 -11.21
CA VAL A 148 9.24 5.54 -12.54
C VAL A 148 10.62 6.19 -12.60
N ASP A 149 11.58 5.51 -13.23
CA ASP A 149 12.91 6.06 -13.45
C ASP A 149 12.85 7.25 -14.42
N LYS A 150 13.10 8.44 -13.89
CA LYS A 150 13.19 9.69 -14.67
C LYS A 150 14.53 9.87 -15.37
N VAL A 151 15.47 8.94 -15.17
CA VAL A 151 16.88 8.97 -15.60
C VAL A 151 17.14 7.98 -16.74
N GLN A 152 16.09 7.42 -17.30
CA GLN A 152 16.16 6.34 -18.30
C GLN A 152 16.68 6.78 -19.68
N GLU A 153 17.25 5.81 -20.42
CA GLU A 153 17.74 6.04 -21.78
C GLU A 153 16.64 5.92 -22.84
N ASP A 154 15.65 5.07 -22.59
CA ASP A 154 14.56 4.76 -23.53
C ASP A 154 13.22 5.23 -22.97
N PRO A 155 12.66 6.34 -23.45
CA PRO A 155 11.36 6.84 -23.02
C PRO A 155 10.19 5.87 -23.30
N ASP A 156 10.35 4.98 -24.28
CA ASP A 156 9.30 4.04 -24.69
C ASP A 156 9.28 2.77 -23.82
N LYS A 157 10.31 2.58 -22.98
CA LYS A 157 10.43 1.47 -22.04
C LYS A 157 10.75 1.94 -20.64
N PRO A 158 9.82 2.64 -19.98
CA PRO A 158 10.06 3.17 -18.65
C PRO A 158 10.33 2.04 -17.67
N GLN A 159 11.48 2.12 -16.98
CA GLN A 159 11.74 1.28 -15.82
C GLN A 159 11.03 1.86 -14.61
N MET A 160 10.39 0.99 -13.83
CA MET A 160 9.68 1.38 -12.63
C MET A 160 9.98 0.43 -11.48
N GLU A 161 9.79 0.91 -10.27
CA GLU A 161 9.79 0.07 -9.07
C GLU A 161 8.44 -0.64 -8.96
N GLU A 162 8.38 -1.91 -9.37
CA GLU A 162 7.12 -2.66 -9.45
C GLU A 162 6.44 -2.88 -8.09
N ARG A 163 7.19 -2.75 -6.97
CA ARG A 163 6.63 -2.82 -5.61
C ARG A 163 5.84 -1.57 -5.22
N ASN A 164 6.12 -0.44 -5.89
CA ASN A 164 5.43 0.83 -5.72
C ASN A 164 5.61 1.74 -6.94
N PRO A 165 4.88 1.53 -8.02
CA PRO A 165 5.04 2.31 -9.26
C PRO A 165 4.74 3.80 -9.12
N VAL A 166 3.93 4.20 -8.12
CA VAL A 166 3.50 5.59 -7.89
C VAL A 166 4.37 6.36 -6.89
N GLY A 167 5.38 5.69 -6.32
CA GLY A 167 6.28 6.28 -5.34
C GLY A 167 7.28 7.27 -5.91
N LYS A 168 8.33 7.56 -5.15
CA LYS A 168 9.42 8.47 -5.53
C LYS A 168 10.79 7.95 -5.10
N GLY A 169 11.82 8.42 -5.76
CA GLY A 169 13.21 8.13 -5.40
C GLY A 169 13.85 6.97 -6.17
N PHE A 170 13.09 6.23 -6.98
CA PHE A 170 13.64 5.16 -7.79
C PHE A 170 14.50 5.70 -8.94
N ALA A 171 15.68 5.08 -9.11
CA ALA A 171 16.57 5.24 -10.26
C ALA A 171 17.23 3.91 -10.59
N SER A 172 17.24 3.54 -11.87
CA SER A 172 17.82 2.27 -12.33
C SER A 172 19.34 2.28 -12.40
N ARG A 173 19.95 3.46 -12.60
CA ARG A 173 21.40 3.64 -12.78
C ARG A 173 21.95 4.88 -12.10
N LYS A 174 23.27 4.88 -11.90
CA LYS A 174 24.00 6.05 -11.41
C LYS A 174 24.38 6.97 -12.55
N ALA A 175 23.80 8.15 -12.57
CA ALA A 175 24.32 9.29 -13.31
C ALA A 175 24.17 10.51 -12.40
N ALA A 176 25.29 10.98 -11.85
CA ALA A 176 25.25 12.03 -10.81
C ALA A 176 24.54 13.32 -11.27
N GLU A 177 24.67 13.64 -12.56
CA GLU A 177 23.96 14.75 -13.19
C GLU A 177 22.45 14.57 -13.18
N LEU A 178 22.00 13.37 -13.45
CA LEU A 178 20.60 12.99 -13.58
C LEU A 178 19.94 12.73 -12.23
N LEU A 179 20.72 12.26 -11.26
CA LEU A 179 20.25 12.09 -9.87
C LEU A 179 20.19 13.43 -9.11
N ASN A 180 20.89 14.47 -9.59
CA ASN A 180 20.84 15.78 -8.95
C ASN A 180 19.43 16.37 -9.02
N GLY A 181 18.82 16.62 -7.87
CA GLY A 181 17.45 17.10 -7.77
C GLY A 181 16.39 15.97 -7.70
N LEU A 182 16.76 14.70 -7.88
CA LEU A 182 15.81 13.60 -7.70
C LEU A 182 15.32 13.58 -6.26
N GLN A 183 13.99 13.69 -6.10
CA GLN A 183 13.34 13.64 -4.80
C GLN A 183 13.51 12.27 -4.15
N LEU A 184 13.74 12.28 -2.84
CA LEU A 184 13.75 11.09 -2.01
C LEU A 184 12.38 10.85 -1.37
N PRO A 185 12.06 9.62 -0.98
CA PRO A 185 10.82 9.33 -0.29
C PRO A 185 10.74 10.11 1.04
N ASN A 186 9.52 10.48 1.41
CA ASN A 186 9.22 11.06 2.71
C ASN A 186 8.98 9.98 3.77
N LEU A 187 8.58 8.77 3.35
CA LEU A 187 8.26 7.64 4.21
C LEU A 187 9.30 6.55 4.04
N GLU A 188 9.99 6.19 5.11
CA GLU A 188 10.99 5.12 5.11
C GLU A 188 10.82 4.21 6.32
N SER A 189 11.16 2.93 6.17
CA SER A 189 11.33 2.03 7.32
C SER A 189 12.55 2.48 8.13
N PRO A 190 12.48 2.57 9.47
CA PRO A 190 13.63 2.90 10.30
C PRO A 190 14.83 1.97 10.11
N ASP A 191 14.57 0.72 9.71
CA ASP A 191 15.58 -0.32 9.52
C ASP A 191 16.20 -0.31 8.10
N GLN A 192 15.61 0.46 7.17
CA GLN A 192 16.01 0.49 5.76
C GLN A 192 16.10 1.95 5.24
N LEU A 193 16.79 2.82 5.98
CA LEU A 193 16.94 4.22 5.58
C LEU A 193 17.85 4.37 4.36
N ILE A 194 17.45 5.22 3.41
CA ILE A 194 18.27 5.55 2.24
C ILE A 194 19.46 6.41 2.66
N SER A 195 20.65 5.91 2.36
CA SER A 195 21.94 6.60 2.57
C SER A 195 22.76 6.70 1.30
N LYS A 196 22.53 5.80 0.35
CA LYS A 196 23.23 5.73 -0.94
C LYS A 196 22.21 5.59 -2.07
N TRP A 197 22.57 6.05 -3.25
CA TRP A 197 21.69 5.95 -4.42
C TRP A 197 21.33 4.49 -4.82
N LYS A 198 22.12 3.51 -4.39
CA LYS A 198 21.89 2.07 -4.63
C LYS A 198 20.87 1.46 -3.67
N ASP A 199 20.57 2.14 -2.58
CA ASP A 199 19.64 1.63 -1.59
C ASP A 199 18.24 1.58 -2.21
N LYS A 200 17.62 0.41 -2.15
CA LYS A 200 16.27 0.13 -2.66
C LYS A 200 15.43 -0.47 -1.55
N PRO A 201 15.06 0.35 -0.56
CA PRO A 201 14.27 -0.13 0.57
C PRO A 201 12.90 -0.61 0.12
N ASP A 202 12.24 -1.36 0.97
CA ASP A 202 10.83 -1.66 0.77
C ASP A 202 9.99 -0.40 0.91
N PRO A 203 8.94 -0.24 0.10
CA PRO A 203 8.02 0.90 0.23
C PRO A 203 7.38 0.92 1.61
N ALA A 204 7.66 1.95 2.41
CA ALA A 204 7.13 2.07 3.77
C ALA A 204 5.73 2.69 3.74
N GLY A 205 4.73 2.00 4.28
CA GLY A 205 3.35 2.48 4.29
C GLY A 205 2.49 1.74 5.32
N PHE A 206 1.33 2.31 5.62
CA PHE A 206 0.25 1.69 6.39
C PHE A 206 -0.99 1.47 5.55
N GLY A 207 -0.97 1.89 4.28
CA GLY A 207 -2.07 1.77 3.33
C GLY A 207 -2.16 0.39 2.69
N VAL A 208 -3.11 0.27 1.76
CA VAL A 208 -3.29 -0.92 0.93
C VAL A 208 -2.12 -1.06 -0.05
N VAL A 209 -1.50 -2.23 -0.11
CA VAL A 209 -0.64 -2.63 -1.22
C VAL A 209 -1.54 -3.16 -2.33
N PRO A 210 -1.64 -2.52 -3.50
CA PRO A 210 -2.56 -2.93 -4.56
C PRO A 210 -2.26 -4.32 -5.10
N ARG A 211 -3.30 -5.04 -5.55
CA ARG A 211 -3.19 -6.41 -6.12
C ARG A 211 -2.32 -6.48 -7.37
N HIS A 212 -2.25 -5.39 -8.13
CA HIS A 212 -1.46 -5.32 -9.37
C HIS A 212 0.01 -4.91 -9.18
N TRP A 213 0.44 -4.62 -7.94
CA TRP A 213 1.85 -4.36 -7.62
C TRP A 213 2.61 -5.65 -7.36
N ALA A 214 3.93 -5.65 -7.62
CA ALA A 214 4.78 -6.83 -7.58
C ALA A 214 4.62 -7.72 -6.34
N PRO A 215 4.52 -7.25 -5.10
CA PRO A 215 4.38 -8.14 -3.95
C PRO A 215 3.17 -9.07 -4.06
N ARG A 216 2.01 -8.55 -4.48
CA ARG A 216 0.76 -9.31 -4.57
C ARG A 216 0.53 -9.92 -5.95
N LYS A 217 0.84 -9.19 -7.02
CA LYS A 217 0.73 -9.66 -8.40
C LYS A 217 1.41 -11.03 -8.58
N ASN A 218 2.57 -11.22 -7.97
CA ASN A 218 3.35 -12.45 -8.08
C ASN A 218 2.70 -13.66 -7.37
N LEU A 219 1.69 -13.42 -6.54
CA LEU A 219 0.93 -14.43 -5.80
C LEU A 219 -0.36 -14.83 -6.52
N ALA A 220 -0.69 -14.18 -7.64
CA ALA A 220 -1.92 -14.42 -8.39
C ALA A 220 -1.95 -15.78 -9.09
N GLY A 221 -0.81 -16.46 -9.21
CA GLY A 221 -0.68 -17.70 -9.97
C GLY A 221 -0.62 -17.50 -11.48
N THR A 222 -0.49 -18.59 -12.21
CA THR A 222 -0.28 -18.62 -13.66
C THR A 222 -1.58 -18.91 -14.40
N TYR A 223 -2.05 -17.97 -15.20
CA TYR A 223 -3.25 -18.06 -16.05
C TYR A 223 -2.82 -18.25 -17.50
N ASP A 224 -2.43 -19.48 -17.87
CA ASP A 224 -1.99 -19.87 -19.20
C ASP A 224 -2.98 -20.82 -19.89
N GLU A 225 -2.60 -21.35 -21.06
CA GLU A 225 -3.42 -22.30 -21.81
C GLU A 225 -3.64 -23.61 -21.03
N ALA A 226 -2.66 -24.07 -20.26
CA ALA A 226 -2.79 -25.27 -19.44
C ALA A 226 -3.80 -25.06 -18.31
N TRP A 227 -3.74 -23.91 -17.60
CA TRP A 227 -4.76 -23.55 -16.64
C TRP A 227 -6.16 -23.51 -17.28
N LEU A 228 -6.28 -22.86 -18.47
CA LEU A 228 -7.57 -22.74 -19.13
C LEU A 228 -8.18 -24.11 -19.50
N ALA A 229 -7.34 -25.06 -19.94
CA ALA A 229 -7.78 -26.39 -20.38
C ALA A 229 -8.08 -27.34 -19.23
N GLU A 230 -7.32 -27.28 -18.14
CA GLU A 230 -7.30 -28.31 -17.12
C GLU A 230 -7.92 -27.89 -15.77
N ARG A 231 -7.92 -26.60 -15.48
CA ARG A 231 -8.31 -26.08 -14.15
C ARG A 231 -9.45 -25.08 -14.14
N SER A 232 -9.66 -24.33 -15.20
CA SER A 232 -10.74 -23.32 -15.25
C SER A 232 -12.10 -23.98 -14.93
N PRO A 233 -12.94 -23.39 -14.03
CA PRO A 233 -12.84 -22.04 -13.47
C PRO A 233 -12.09 -21.93 -12.13
N LEU A 234 -11.45 -22.98 -11.63
CA LEU A 234 -10.71 -22.94 -10.37
C LEU A 234 -9.52 -21.98 -10.45
N LEU A 235 -9.06 -21.46 -9.30
CA LEU A 235 -7.83 -20.67 -9.25
C LEU A 235 -6.61 -21.52 -9.69
N PRO A 236 -5.54 -20.91 -10.22
CA PRO A 236 -4.33 -21.60 -10.59
C PRO A 236 -3.76 -22.48 -9.48
N ALA A 237 -3.05 -23.55 -9.84
CA ALA A 237 -2.46 -24.45 -8.87
C ALA A 237 -1.36 -23.80 -8.02
N ASP A 238 -0.70 -22.80 -8.58
CA ASP A 238 0.36 -21.99 -7.97
C ASP A 238 -0.18 -20.68 -7.36
N PHE A 239 -1.50 -20.48 -7.26
CA PHE A 239 -2.09 -19.35 -6.57
C PHE A 239 -1.75 -19.40 -5.08
N ASP A 240 -1.27 -18.27 -4.53
CA ASP A 240 -1.01 -18.12 -3.11
C ASP A 240 -2.09 -17.22 -2.48
N GLU A 241 -2.75 -17.74 -1.44
CA GLU A 241 -3.85 -17.04 -0.75
C GLU A 241 -3.41 -15.73 -0.07
N ALA A 242 -2.10 -15.53 0.19
CA ALA A 242 -1.53 -14.27 0.63
C ALA A 242 -1.78 -13.13 -0.38
N TYR A 243 -2.15 -13.43 -1.63
CA TYR A 243 -2.68 -12.48 -2.60
C TYR A 243 -3.81 -11.60 -2.04
N TYR A 244 -4.61 -12.12 -1.12
CA TYR A 244 -5.69 -11.37 -0.46
C TYR A 244 -5.23 -10.57 0.77
N SER A 245 -3.96 -10.64 1.16
CA SER A 245 -3.39 -9.81 2.24
C SER A 245 -2.98 -8.46 1.69
N ALA A 246 -3.68 -7.42 2.13
CA ALA A 246 -3.53 -6.06 1.61
C ALA A 246 -2.54 -5.19 2.39
N ALA A 247 -2.21 -5.57 3.63
CA ALA A 247 -1.23 -4.86 4.42
C ALA A 247 0.20 -5.20 3.96
N SER A 248 1.06 -4.19 3.90
CA SER A 248 2.50 -4.43 3.72
C SER A 248 3.04 -5.22 4.91
N PRO A 249 3.85 -6.27 4.68
CA PRO A 249 4.55 -6.96 5.76
C PRO A 249 5.28 -5.96 6.66
N GLY A 250 5.23 -6.19 7.95
CA GLY A 250 5.89 -5.39 8.97
C GLY A 250 7.29 -5.87 9.22
#